data_8ab595dd06b4e1cf430ebfdd23fc4554
#
_entry.id   8ab595dd06b4e1cf430ebfdd23fc4554
#
_cell.length_a   1.000
_cell.length_b   1.000
_cell.length_c   1.000
_cell.angle_alpha   90.00
_cell.angle_beta   90.00
_cell.angle_gamma   90.00
#
_symmetry.space_group_name_H-M   'P 1'
#
loop_
_entity.id
_entity.type
_entity.pdbx_description
1 polymer ?
#
loop_
_entity_poly.entity_id
_entity_poly.type
_entity_poly.pdbx_seq_one_letter_code
_entity_poly.pdbx_strand_id
1 'polypeptide(L)'
;MRYLVTAQEMKQYDKNTIEYLGIPGPVLMERAALAAEDFLKERFDAVKERTKVLIFAGMGNNGGDGLALARLLAADGYTVSVRLVGDPEKATEQWKSQWQTLQHFPVKTDSNTQADEYNVIVDALFGVGLSRPVEGIYAEAVEEMNVAEGFKLALDVPSGICSDTGRVLGCAFLADATITFGFCKRGLVMYPGTDYAGQVHIANVGIGPESFLGQSPEMYTYDSCEQHLPDRTSSGNLSLIHISEPTRQAEIS
;
A
#
# COMPACT_ATOMS: atom_id res chain seq x y z
N MET A 1 -7.79 -10.80 -15.53
CA MET A 1 -8.88 -10.39 -14.62
C MET A 1 -8.28 -10.12 -13.26
N ARG A 2 -8.45 -8.91 -12.72
CA ARG A 2 -7.94 -8.51 -11.40
C ARG A 2 -9.14 -8.11 -10.53
N TYR A 3 -9.29 -8.75 -9.38
CA TYR A 3 -10.33 -8.41 -8.43
C TYR A 3 -10.04 -7.07 -7.74
N LEU A 4 -11.09 -6.26 -7.56
CA LEU A 4 -11.06 -5.01 -6.80
C LEU A 4 -11.90 -5.19 -5.56
N VAL A 5 -11.29 -5.04 -4.39
CA VAL A 5 -11.92 -5.34 -3.10
C VAL A 5 -12.16 -4.07 -2.27
N THR A 6 -13.21 -4.12 -1.45
CA THR A 6 -13.42 -3.18 -0.36
C THR A 6 -12.58 -3.55 0.86
N ALA A 7 -12.48 -2.63 1.82
CA ALA A 7 -11.87 -2.90 3.12
C ALA A 7 -12.55 -4.07 3.85
N GLN A 8 -13.88 -4.17 3.76
CA GLN A 8 -14.65 -5.23 4.39
C GLN A 8 -14.38 -6.59 3.74
N GLU A 9 -14.39 -6.66 2.41
CA GLU A 9 -14.05 -7.88 1.66
C GLU A 9 -12.61 -8.32 1.97
N MET A 10 -11.64 -7.37 1.95
CA MET A 10 -10.24 -7.69 2.26
C MET A 10 -10.08 -8.26 3.66
N LYS A 11 -10.70 -7.65 4.68
CA LYS A 11 -10.69 -8.17 6.05
C LYS A 11 -11.32 -9.55 6.17
N GLN A 12 -12.39 -9.81 5.41
CA GLN A 12 -13.03 -11.11 5.41
C GLN A 12 -12.12 -12.17 4.77
N TYR A 13 -11.46 -11.87 3.67
CA TYR A 13 -10.55 -12.79 2.99
C TYR A 13 -9.28 -13.06 3.80
N ASP A 14 -8.74 -12.06 4.47
CA ASP A 14 -7.65 -12.21 5.43
C ASP A 14 -8.06 -13.15 6.57
N LYS A 15 -9.22 -12.90 7.18
CA LYS A 15 -9.79 -13.76 8.23
C LYS A 15 -10.00 -15.20 7.74
N ASN A 16 -10.60 -15.39 6.57
CA ASN A 16 -10.83 -16.71 5.98
C ASN A 16 -9.50 -17.44 5.73
N THR A 17 -8.47 -16.71 5.30
CA THR A 17 -7.13 -17.26 5.08
C THR A 17 -6.53 -17.76 6.38
N ILE A 18 -6.69 -17.01 7.46
CA ILE A 18 -6.13 -17.38 8.78
C ILE A 18 -6.95 -18.49 9.43
N GLU A 19 -8.27 -18.31 9.54
CA GLU A 19 -9.12 -19.19 10.37
C GLU A 19 -9.57 -20.46 9.64
N TYR A 20 -9.83 -20.36 8.31
CA TYR A 20 -10.33 -21.50 7.54
C TYR A 20 -9.26 -22.21 6.74
N LEU A 21 -8.37 -21.46 6.03
CA LEU A 21 -7.28 -22.07 5.27
C LEU A 21 -6.09 -22.43 6.16
N GLY A 22 -6.01 -21.89 7.39
CA GLY A 22 -5.02 -22.25 8.39
C GLY A 22 -3.64 -21.60 8.15
N ILE A 23 -3.54 -20.53 7.36
CA ILE A 23 -2.29 -19.79 7.15
C ILE A 23 -2.14 -18.74 8.25
N PRO A 24 -1.15 -18.85 9.15
CA PRO A 24 -1.02 -17.94 10.28
C PRO A 24 -0.79 -16.49 9.84
N GLY A 25 -1.41 -15.52 10.56
CA GLY A 25 -1.25 -14.09 10.28
C GLY A 25 0.22 -13.61 10.21
N PRO A 26 1.13 -14.05 11.10
CA PRO A 26 2.57 -13.73 10.97
C PRO A 26 3.20 -14.19 9.66
N VAL A 27 2.73 -15.28 9.05
CA VAL A 27 3.21 -15.74 7.73
C VAL A 27 2.75 -14.79 6.63
N LEU A 28 1.51 -14.29 6.70
CA LEU A 28 0.99 -13.31 5.75
C LEU A 28 1.77 -11.99 5.84
N MET A 29 2.04 -11.51 7.05
CA MET A 29 2.84 -10.32 7.33
C MET A 29 4.28 -10.46 6.82
N GLU A 30 4.93 -11.60 7.06
CA GLU A 30 6.28 -11.88 6.55
C GLU A 30 6.31 -11.86 5.02
N ARG A 31 5.31 -12.45 4.36
CA ARG A 31 5.20 -12.43 2.90
C ARG A 31 4.94 -11.04 2.34
N ALA A 32 4.18 -10.21 3.05
CA ALA A 32 3.96 -8.82 2.69
C ALA A 32 5.28 -8.03 2.74
N ALA A 33 6.04 -8.22 3.82
CA ALA A 33 7.35 -7.58 4.01
C ALA A 33 8.37 -8.06 2.96
N LEU A 34 8.43 -9.36 2.65
CA LEU A 34 9.31 -9.91 1.61
C LEU A 34 8.98 -9.33 0.22
N ALA A 35 7.69 -9.21 -0.12
CA ALA A 35 7.31 -8.61 -1.40
C ALA A 35 7.73 -7.13 -1.51
N ALA A 36 7.65 -6.39 -0.41
CA ALA A 36 8.11 -5.01 -0.36
C ALA A 36 9.64 -4.91 -0.40
N GLU A 37 10.34 -5.82 0.26
CA GLU A 37 11.79 -5.95 0.18
C GLU A 37 12.25 -6.24 -1.25
N ASP A 38 11.68 -7.27 -1.90
CA ASP A 38 12.01 -7.64 -3.28
C ASP A 38 11.83 -6.46 -4.24
N PHE A 39 10.73 -5.73 -4.11
CA PHE A 39 10.48 -4.52 -4.91
C PHE A 39 11.55 -3.44 -4.73
N LEU A 40 11.97 -3.19 -3.49
CA LEU A 40 13.04 -2.23 -3.20
C LEU A 40 14.40 -2.72 -3.68
N LYS A 41 14.68 -4.02 -3.55
CA LYS A 41 15.92 -4.63 -4.03
C LYS A 41 16.04 -4.54 -5.56
N GLU A 42 14.99 -4.84 -6.30
CA GLU A 42 14.99 -4.69 -7.76
C GLU A 42 15.37 -3.27 -8.20
N ARG A 43 15.05 -2.26 -7.38
CA ARG A 43 15.27 -0.85 -7.71
C ARG A 43 16.58 -0.31 -7.17
N PHE A 44 17.04 -0.75 -6.01
CA PHE A 44 18.12 -0.13 -5.26
C PHE A 44 19.30 -1.06 -4.93
N ASP A 45 19.26 -2.36 -5.25
CA ASP A 45 20.33 -3.30 -4.84
C ASP A 45 21.71 -2.91 -5.40
N ALA A 46 21.77 -2.39 -6.61
CA ALA A 46 23.00 -1.93 -7.22
C ALA A 46 23.66 -0.75 -6.48
N VAL A 47 22.92 -0.03 -5.64
CA VAL A 47 23.35 1.14 -4.88
C VAL A 47 23.03 1.03 -3.38
N LYS A 48 22.77 -0.19 -2.89
CA LYS A 48 22.30 -0.43 -1.51
C LYS A 48 23.17 0.18 -0.44
N GLU A 49 24.49 0.17 -0.60
CA GLU A 49 25.44 0.77 0.36
C GLU A 49 25.24 2.28 0.57
N ARG A 50 24.64 2.95 -0.41
CA ARG A 50 24.31 4.37 -0.37
C ARG A 50 22.84 4.64 -0.12
N THR A 51 22.02 3.57 -0.10
CA THR A 51 20.58 3.67 0.09
C THR A 51 20.23 3.63 1.56
N LYS A 52 19.66 4.73 2.03
CA LYS A 52 19.12 4.85 3.38
C LYS A 52 17.60 4.80 3.30
N VAL A 53 16.98 3.92 4.08
CA VAL A 53 15.54 3.71 4.11
C VAL A 53 14.98 4.20 5.44
N LEU A 54 13.99 5.08 5.40
CA LEU A 54 13.22 5.50 6.57
C LEU A 54 11.79 4.97 6.45
N ILE A 55 11.36 4.23 7.45
CA ILE A 55 10.02 3.63 7.52
C ILE A 55 9.23 4.33 8.62
N PHE A 56 8.10 4.95 8.26
CA PHE A 56 7.13 5.50 9.20
C PHE A 56 6.13 4.41 9.57
N ALA A 57 6.24 3.86 10.77
CA ALA A 57 5.42 2.76 11.23
C ALA A 57 4.33 3.24 12.20
N GLY A 58 3.06 3.02 11.82
CA GLY A 58 1.91 3.16 12.71
C GLY A 58 1.81 1.99 13.68
N MET A 59 0.77 1.99 14.53
CA MET A 59 0.59 0.99 15.59
C MET A 59 -0.30 -0.20 15.18
N GLY A 60 -0.78 -0.20 13.92
CA GLY A 60 -1.60 -1.28 13.36
C GLY A 60 -0.76 -2.36 12.66
N ASN A 61 -1.44 -3.29 12.00
CA ASN A 61 -0.78 -4.36 11.24
C ASN A 61 0.08 -3.83 10.09
N ASN A 62 -0.34 -2.74 9.41
CA ASN A 62 0.48 -2.10 8.39
C ASN A 62 1.83 -1.60 8.95
N GLY A 63 1.82 -1.05 10.17
CA GLY A 63 3.06 -0.73 10.90
C GLY A 63 3.88 -1.98 11.19
N GLY A 64 3.23 -3.10 11.52
CA GLY A 64 3.87 -4.41 11.68
C GLY A 64 4.56 -4.89 10.39
N ASP A 65 3.91 -4.73 9.23
CA ASP A 65 4.51 -5.02 7.92
C ASP A 65 5.76 -4.14 7.69
N GLY A 66 5.69 -2.85 8.07
CA GLY A 66 6.82 -1.93 8.02
C GLY A 66 7.99 -2.35 8.94
N LEU A 67 7.71 -2.83 10.16
CA LEU A 67 8.75 -3.34 11.07
C LEU A 67 9.40 -4.62 10.54
N ALA A 68 8.60 -5.52 9.95
CA ALA A 68 9.13 -6.72 9.31
C ALA A 68 10.02 -6.37 8.11
N LEU A 69 9.60 -5.42 7.25
CA LEU A 69 10.40 -4.89 6.16
C LEU A 69 11.71 -4.27 6.65
N ALA A 70 11.66 -3.47 7.73
CA ALA A 70 12.86 -2.88 8.32
C ALA A 70 13.90 -3.95 8.70
N ARG A 71 13.44 -5.03 9.31
CA ARG A 71 14.27 -6.17 9.72
C ARG A 71 14.91 -6.87 8.51
N LEU A 72 14.12 -7.13 7.47
CA LEU A 72 14.58 -7.81 6.26
C LEU A 72 15.64 -6.99 5.54
N LEU A 73 15.36 -5.73 5.26
CA LEU A 73 16.31 -4.82 4.63
C LEU A 73 17.62 -4.66 5.44
N ALA A 74 17.53 -4.57 6.77
CA ALA A 74 18.71 -4.49 7.63
C ALA A 74 19.53 -5.78 7.60
N ALA A 75 18.88 -6.95 7.56
CA ALA A 75 19.55 -8.24 7.40
C ALA A 75 20.29 -8.35 6.05
N ASP A 76 19.74 -7.74 5.00
CA ASP A 76 20.35 -7.66 3.66
C ASP A 76 21.44 -6.56 3.54
N GLY A 77 21.68 -5.79 4.62
CA GLY A 77 22.76 -4.81 4.71
C GLY A 77 22.39 -3.40 4.26
N TYR A 78 21.11 -3.07 4.12
CA TYR A 78 20.65 -1.69 3.95
C TYR A 78 20.78 -0.89 5.25
N THR A 79 20.98 0.42 5.12
CA THR A 79 20.90 1.35 6.26
C THR A 79 19.44 1.69 6.50
N VAL A 80 18.86 1.18 7.59
CA VAL A 80 17.42 1.33 7.87
C VAL A 80 17.20 2.07 9.18
N SER A 81 16.23 2.97 9.15
CA SER A 81 15.67 3.62 10.34
C SER A 81 14.15 3.48 10.36
N VAL A 82 13.60 3.40 11.55
CA VAL A 82 12.14 3.36 11.76
C VAL A 82 11.75 4.52 12.66
N ARG A 83 10.76 5.27 12.22
CA ARG A 83 10.06 6.25 13.04
C ARG A 83 8.71 5.68 13.45
N LEU A 84 8.51 5.51 14.74
CA LEU A 84 7.24 5.09 15.31
C LEU A 84 6.29 6.29 15.41
N VAL A 85 5.09 6.16 14.87
CA VAL A 85 4.05 7.20 14.94
C VAL A 85 2.86 6.64 15.69
N GLY A 86 2.66 7.12 16.91
CA GLY A 86 1.60 6.69 17.81
C GLY A 86 2.12 6.14 19.13
N ASP A 87 1.22 5.51 19.88
CA ASP A 87 1.48 4.95 21.20
C ASP A 87 1.71 3.43 21.09
N PRO A 88 2.93 2.91 21.34
CA PRO A 88 3.23 1.48 21.25
C PRO A 88 2.39 0.60 22.18
N GLU A 89 1.87 1.15 23.29
CA GLU A 89 1.01 0.37 24.19
C GLU A 89 -0.32 -0.01 23.54
N LYS A 90 -0.78 0.80 22.56
CA LYS A 90 -2.01 0.57 21.79
C LYS A 90 -1.78 -0.25 20.51
N ALA A 91 -0.57 -0.73 20.29
CA ALA A 91 -0.24 -1.49 19.11
C ALA A 91 -0.89 -2.89 19.11
N THR A 92 -1.07 -3.43 17.88
CA THR A 92 -1.57 -4.80 17.71
C THR A 92 -0.56 -5.83 18.21
N GLU A 93 -1.03 -7.03 18.57
CA GLU A 93 -0.13 -8.10 19.04
C GLU A 93 0.89 -8.53 17.97
N GLN A 94 0.50 -8.52 16.69
CA GLN A 94 1.41 -8.78 15.58
C GLN A 94 2.49 -7.70 15.47
N TRP A 95 2.12 -6.43 15.62
CA TRP A 95 3.07 -5.33 15.68
C TRP A 95 4.07 -5.51 16.82
N LYS A 96 3.59 -5.80 18.04
CA LYS A 96 4.45 -6.01 19.22
C LYS A 96 5.44 -7.15 19.01
N SER A 97 5.01 -8.24 18.39
CA SER A 97 5.89 -9.36 18.04
C SER A 97 6.99 -8.93 17.05
N GLN A 98 6.66 -8.17 15.99
CA GLN A 98 7.66 -7.65 15.07
C GLN A 98 8.60 -6.64 15.73
N TRP A 99 8.07 -5.78 16.61
CA TRP A 99 8.87 -4.85 17.38
C TRP A 99 9.90 -5.54 18.27
N GLN A 100 9.51 -6.60 18.99
CA GLN A 100 10.43 -7.39 19.80
C GLN A 100 11.53 -8.03 18.93
N THR A 101 11.15 -8.58 17.78
CA THR A 101 12.12 -9.19 16.87
C THR A 101 13.08 -8.15 16.31
N LEU A 102 12.61 -6.96 15.94
CA LEU A 102 13.41 -5.88 15.38
C LEU A 102 14.55 -5.41 16.31
N GLN A 103 14.37 -5.51 17.64
CA GLN A 103 15.39 -5.11 18.61
C GLN A 103 16.71 -5.90 18.48
N HIS A 104 16.70 -7.03 17.78
CA HIS A 104 17.90 -7.86 17.55
C HIS A 104 18.65 -7.48 16.24
N PHE A 105 18.16 -6.49 15.50
CA PHE A 105 18.72 -6.07 14.21
C PHE A 105 19.30 -4.66 14.29
N PRO A 106 20.27 -4.30 13.42
CA PRO A 106 20.93 -2.99 13.44
C PRO A 106 20.05 -1.91 12.81
N VAL A 107 18.82 -1.74 13.30
CA VAL A 107 17.86 -0.73 12.86
C VAL A 107 17.82 0.40 13.87
N LYS A 108 17.94 1.64 13.39
CA LYS A 108 17.79 2.82 14.24
C LYS A 108 16.32 3.12 14.46
N THR A 109 15.93 3.35 15.70
CA THR A 109 14.56 3.71 16.08
C THR A 109 14.60 5.04 16.82
N ASP A 110 14.61 6.15 16.09
CA ASP A 110 14.68 7.48 16.66
C ASP A 110 13.53 8.34 16.14
N SER A 111 12.86 9.03 17.06
CA SER A 111 11.78 9.98 16.73
C SER A 111 12.29 11.28 16.09
N ASN A 112 13.58 11.58 16.20
CA ASN A 112 14.18 12.82 15.70
C ASN A 112 14.86 12.67 14.34
N THR A 113 14.72 11.50 13.71
CA THR A 113 15.28 11.24 12.39
C THR A 113 14.61 12.13 11.35
N GLN A 114 15.38 12.91 10.60
CA GLN A 114 14.85 13.80 9.54
C GLN A 114 14.72 13.03 8.22
N ALA A 115 13.58 13.16 7.55
CA ALA A 115 13.28 12.40 6.33
C ALA A 115 14.20 12.79 5.15
N ASP A 116 14.69 14.02 5.11
CA ASP A 116 15.57 14.54 4.05
C ASP A 116 16.94 13.84 3.95
N GLU A 117 17.33 13.09 4.99
CA GLU A 117 18.58 12.32 4.98
C GLU A 117 18.45 10.95 4.28
N TYR A 118 17.25 10.60 3.82
CA TYR A 118 16.92 9.26 3.32
C TYR A 118 16.57 9.26 1.83
N ASN A 119 17.01 8.18 1.15
CA ASN A 119 16.76 8.00 -0.28
C ASN A 119 15.41 7.32 -0.55
N VAL A 120 14.91 6.57 0.43
CA VAL A 120 13.64 5.86 0.37
C VAL A 120 12.83 6.16 1.61
N ILE A 121 11.61 6.60 1.40
CA ILE A 121 10.62 6.87 2.44
C ILE A 121 9.50 5.83 2.30
N VAL A 122 9.24 5.08 3.36
CA VAL A 122 8.20 4.06 3.38
C VAL A 122 7.07 4.48 4.32
N ASP A 123 5.88 4.58 3.77
CA ASP A 123 4.65 4.78 4.51
C ASP A 123 4.07 3.44 4.93
N ALA A 124 4.12 3.18 6.23
CA ALA A 124 3.51 2.04 6.92
C ALA A 124 2.62 2.51 8.08
N LEU A 125 1.96 3.68 7.95
CA LEU A 125 1.10 4.22 9.02
C LEU A 125 -0.24 3.51 9.05
N PHE A 126 -0.96 3.52 7.91
CA PHE A 126 -2.31 2.98 7.80
C PHE A 126 -2.47 2.14 6.53
N GLY A 127 -3.18 1.02 6.61
CA GLY A 127 -3.65 0.23 5.48
C GLY A 127 -5.17 0.34 5.33
N VAL A 128 -5.84 -0.72 4.89
CA VAL A 128 -7.31 -0.79 4.64
C VAL A 128 -8.18 -0.43 5.85
N GLY A 129 -7.61 -0.32 7.05
CA GLY A 129 -8.36 -0.05 8.29
C GLY A 129 -8.73 1.42 8.51
N LEU A 130 -8.21 2.35 7.72
CA LEU A 130 -8.44 3.77 7.92
C LEU A 130 -9.87 4.17 7.57
N SER A 131 -10.59 4.73 8.55
CA SER A 131 -12.00 5.14 8.41
C SER A 131 -12.30 6.54 8.91
N ARG A 132 -11.28 7.27 9.37
CA ARG A 132 -11.39 8.63 9.92
C ARG A 132 -10.33 9.54 9.32
N PRO A 133 -10.51 10.87 9.36
CA PRO A 133 -9.49 11.81 8.92
C PRO A 133 -8.14 11.59 9.63
N VAL A 134 -7.06 11.77 8.89
CA VAL A 134 -5.69 11.78 9.43
C VAL A 134 -5.44 13.15 10.04
N GLU A 135 -5.13 13.19 11.33
CA GLU A 135 -4.98 14.41 12.12
C GLU A 135 -3.80 14.29 13.12
N GLY A 136 -3.37 15.42 13.67
CA GLY A 136 -2.32 15.48 14.70
C GLY A 136 -1.00 14.88 14.23
N ILE A 137 -0.33 14.10 15.09
CA ILE A 137 0.98 13.51 14.83
C ILE A 137 1.05 12.67 13.54
N TYR A 138 -0.06 12.09 13.11
CA TYR A 138 -0.14 11.34 11.88
C TYR A 138 -0.18 12.26 10.66
N ALA A 139 -0.87 13.40 10.75
CA ALA A 139 -0.88 14.40 9.68
C ALA A 139 0.50 15.05 9.54
N GLU A 140 1.16 15.37 10.64
CA GLU A 140 2.53 15.88 10.67
C GLU A 140 3.50 14.88 10.02
N ALA A 141 3.36 13.58 10.31
CA ALA A 141 4.19 12.55 9.69
C ALA A 141 3.95 12.43 8.18
N VAL A 142 2.67 12.49 7.74
CA VAL A 142 2.33 12.45 6.30
C VAL A 142 2.89 13.67 5.57
N GLU A 143 2.79 14.86 6.18
CA GLU A 143 3.33 16.08 5.59
C GLU A 143 4.86 16.00 5.45
N GLU A 144 5.56 15.55 6.49
CA GLU A 144 7.01 15.34 6.44
C GLU A 144 7.42 14.35 5.35
N MET A 145 6.75 13.19 5.26
CA MET A 145 7.01 12.21 4.22
C MET A 145 6.79 12.80 2.81
N ASN A 146 5.77 13.64 2.64
CA ASN A 146 5.47 14.25 1.35
C ASN A 146 6.52 15.27 0.90
N VAL A 147 7.10 16.02 1.84
CA VAL A 147 8.14 17.04 1.57
C VAL A 147 9.49 16.39 1.26
N ALA A 148 9.80 15.23 1.82
CA ALA A 148 11.06 14.52 1.58
C ALA A 148 11.30 14.24 0.09
N GLU A 149 12.55 14.38 -0.37
CA GLU A 149 12.92 14.18 -1.79
C GLU A 149 13.13 12.71 -2.18
N GLY A 150 13.17 11.77 -1.23
CA GLY A 150 13.39 10.35 -1.47
C GLY A 150 12.28 9.67 -2.28
N PHE A 151 12.57 8.46 -2.80
CA PHE A 151 11.56 7.59 -3.40
C PHE A 151 10.50 7.20 -2.37
N LYS A 152 9.24 7.37 -2.70
CA LYS A 152 8.10 7.24 -1.79
C LYS A 152 7.34 5.95 -2.05
N LEU A 153 7.39 5.03 -1.10
CA LEU A 153 6.70 3.73 -1.16
C LEU A 153 5.59 3.67 -0.12
N ALA A 154 4.36 3.37 -0.55
CA ALA A 154 3.27 3.03 0.36
C ALA A 154 3.11 1.51 0.51
N LEU A 155 2.94 1.05 1.74
CA LEU A 155 2.53 -0.32 2.04
C LEU A 155 1.00 -0.39 2.13
N ASP A 156 0.42 -1.30 1.38
CA ASP A 156 -1.00 -1.62 1.29
C ASP A 156 -1.85 -0.53 0.62
N VAL A 157 -1.99 0.64 1.23
CA VAL A 157 -2.73 1.80 0.71
C VAL A 157 -2.01 3.06 1.20
N PRO A 158 -1.79 4.10 0.37
CA PRO A 158 -1.23 5.35 0.85
C PRO A 158 -2.03 5.89 2.03
N SER A 159 -1.34 6.21 3.13
CA SER A 159 -1.99 6.71 4.34
C SER A 159 -2.78 7.97 4.05
N GLY A 160 -4.03 8.00 4.52
CA GLY A 160 -4.97 9.06 4.23
C GLY A 160 -5.91 8.81 3.04
N ILE A 161 -5.69 7.75 2.25
CA ILE A 161 -6.60 7.37 1.18
C ILE A 161 -7.62 6.34 1.70
N CYS A 162 -8.90 6.60 1.45
CA CYS A 162 -9.96 5.65 1.72
C CYS A 162 -9.87 4.48 0.72
N SER A 163 -9.61 3.28 1.22
CA SER A 163 -9.43 2.07 0.41
C SER A 163 -10.66 1.67 -0.41
N ASP A 164 -11.85 2.14 -0.05
CA ASP A 164 -13.09 1.83 -0.75
C ASP A 164 -13.45 2.85 -1.82
N THR A 165 -13.16 4.13 -1.59
CA THR A 165 -13.67 5.23 -2.43
C THR A 165 -12.58 6.07 -3.09
N GLY A 166 -11.32 5.91 -2.71
CA GLY A 166 -10.22 6.75 -3.17
C GLY A 166 -10.22 8.18 -2.63
N ARG A 167 -11.16 8.53 -1.74
CA ARG A 167 -11.21 9.88 -1.15
C ARG A 167 -10.04 10.12 -0.21
N VAL A 168 -9.54 11.35 -0.19
CA VAL A 168 -8.59 11.81 0.81
C VAL A 168 -9.32 12.04 2.14
N LEU A 169 -8.81 11.44 3.20
CA LEU A 169 -9.31 11.55 4.57
C LEU A 169 -8.39 12.51 5.38
N GLY A 170 -8.65 13.80 5.31
CA GLY A 170 -7.83 14.84 5.91
C GLY A 170 -6.64 15.20 5.02
N CYS A 171 -5.52 14.54 5.21
CA CYS A 171 -4.35 14.58 4.32
C CYS A 171 -3.99 13.18 3.84
N ALA A 172 -3.17 13.08 2.79
CA ALA A 172 -2.73 11.78 2.28
C ALA A 172 -1.27 11.79 1.82
N PHE A 173 -0.62 10.65 1.97
CA PHE A 173 0.71 10.39 1.46
C PHE A 173 0.68 10.27 -0.07
N LEU A 174 1.60 10.97 -0.74
CA LEU A 174 1.76 10.93 -2.19
C LEU A 174 2.89 9.96 -2.55
N ALA A 175 2.53 8.74 -2.92
CA ALA A 175 3.48 7.69 -3.23
C ALA A 175 3.95 7.72 -4.69
N ASP A 176 5.22 7.35 -4.94
CA ASP A 176 5.72 7.00 -6.27
C ASP A 176 5.28 5.58 -6.65
N ALA A 177 5.15 4.70 -5.66
CA ALA A 177 4.61 3.36 -5.82
C ALA A 177 3.86 2.91 -4.57
N THR A 178 2.89 2.01 -4.78
CA THR A 178 2.14 1.33 -3.71
C THR A 178 2.23 -0.17 -3.91
N ILE A 179 2.67 -0.90 -2.86
CA ILE A 179 2.59 -2.36 -2.84
C ILE A 179 1.37 -2.74 -2.03
N THR A 180 0.33 -3.22 -2.70
CA THR A 180 -0.92 -3.64 -2.06
C THR A 180 -0.98 -5.16 -1.95
N PHE A 181 -1.47 -5.65 -0.82
CA PHE A 181 -1.37 -7.07 -0.45
C PHE A 181 -2.63 -7.85 -0.79
N GLY A 182 -2.45 -9.05 -1.37
CA GLY A 182 -3.52 -9.95 -1.78
C GLY A 182 -4.29 -9.46 -3.00
N PHE A 183 -5.21 -8.55 -2.79
CA PHE A 183 -6.04 -7.98 -3.85
C PHE A 183 -5.92 -6.45 -3.93
N CYS A 184 -6.16 -5.91 -5.13
CA CYS A 184 -6.20 -4.46 -5.33
C CYS A 184 -7.41 -3.86 -4.62
N LYS A 185 -7.19 -2.80 -3.84
CA LYS A 185 -8.27 -2.06 -3.17
C LYS A 185 -8.93 -1.10 -4.17
N ARG A 186 -10.26 -0.98 -4.10
CA ARG A 186 -11.04 -0.11 -5.01
C ARG A 186 -10.50 1.32 -5.05
N GLY A 187 -10.14 1.87 -3.89
CA GLY A 187 -9.64 3.24 -3.75
C GLY A 187 -8.31 3.52 -4.46
N LEU A 188 -7.51 2.49 -4.76
CA LEU A 188 -6.25 2.66 -5.49
C LEU A 188 -6.44 2.91 -7.00
N VAL A 189 -7.62 2.58 -7.54
CA VAL A 189 -7.98 2.74 -8.95
C VAL A 189 -9.10 3.76 -9.17
N MET A 190 -9.60 4.36 -8.10
CA MET A 190 -10.62 5.40 -8.13
C MET A 190 -10.00 6.77 -7.86
N TYR A 191 -10.44 7.79 -8.60
CA TYR A 191 -10.02 9.16 -8.38
C TYR A 191 -10.63 9.74 -7.08
N PRO A 192 -9.87 10.54 -6.29
CA PRO A 192 -8.48 10.97 -6.48
C PRO A 192 -7.41 9.96 -6.00
N GLY A 193 -7.74 8.85 -5.38
CA GLY A 193 -6.79 7.90 -4.79
C GLY A 193 -5.74 7.39 -5.77
N THR A 194 -6.09 7.23 -7.05
CA THR A 194 -5.14 6.84 -8.10
C THR A 194 -3.98 7.83 -8.27
N ASP A 195 -4.21 9.13 -8.02
CA ASP A 195 -3.15 10.16 -8.11
C ASP A 195 -2.16 10.07 -6.95
N TYR A 196 -2.59 9.51 -5.82
CA TYR A 196 -1.76 9.32 -4.63
C TYR A 196 -1.05 7.97 -4.59
N ALA A 197 -1.56 6.98 -5.33
CA ALA A 197 -1.06 5.61 -5.27
C ALA A 197 0.23 5.38 -6.08
N GLY A 198 0.54 6.25 -7.03
CA GLY A 198 1.64 6.03 -7.96
C GLY A 198 1.49 4.71 -8.74
N GLN A 199 2.59 4.00 -8.93
CA GLN A 199 2.56 2.67 -9.56
C GLN A 199 2.05 1.62 -8.58
N VAL A 200 0.88 1.02 -8.85
CA VAL A 200 0.28 0.00 -7.99
C VAL A 200 0.78 -1.39 -8.33
N HIS A 201 1.43 -2.06 -7.37
CA HIS A 201 1.91 -3.43 -7.44
C HIS A 201 1.10 -4.32 -6.50
N ILE A 202 0.49 -5.38 -7.03
CA ILE A 202 -0.30 -6.33 -6.24
C ILE A 202 0.60 -7.49 -5.85
N ALA A 203 0.91 -7.58 -4.55
CA ALA A 203 1.75 -8.64 -4.01
C ALA A 203 0.91 -9.86 -3.59
N ASN A 204 1.32 -11.04 -4.04
CA ASN A 204 0.73 -12.29 -3.58
C ASN A 204 1.31 -12.68 -2.21
N VAL A 205 0.56 -12.41 -1.16
CA VAL A 205 0.95 -12.74 0.22
C VAL A 205 0.38 -14.07 0.72
N GLY A 206 -0.34 -14.79 -0.14
CA GLY A 206 -1.00 -16.06 0.21
C GLY A 206 -2.51 -15.91 0.44
N ILE A 207 -3.06 -14.72 0.19
CA ILE A 207 -4.50 -14.47 0.17
C ILE A 207 -4.93 -14.56 -1.29
N GLY A 208 -5.56 -15.64 -1.66
CA GLY A 208 -6.02 -15.93 -3.03
C GLY A 208 -7.54 -16.13 -3.12
N PRO A 209 -8.05 -16.47 -4.32
CA PRO A 209 -9.49 -16.74 -4.55
C PRO A 209 -10.07 -17.84 -3.65
N GLU A 210 -9.23 -18.74 -3.13
CA GLU A 210 -9.63 -19.78 -2.18
C GLU A 210 -10.21 -19.18 -0.89
N SER A 211 -9.76 -17.97 -0.53
CA SER A 211 -10.24 -17.23 0.65
C SER A 211 -11.68 -16.69 0.49
N PHE A 212 -12.22 -16.66 -0.73
CA PHE A 212 -13.57 -16.15 -0.97
C PHE A 212 -14.67 -17.01 -0.33
N LEU A 213 -14.47 -18.31 -0.21
CA LEU A 213 -15.42 -19.27 0.33
C LEU A 213 -16.83 -19.12 -0.29
N GLY A 214 -16.88 -18.88 -1.61
CA GLY A 214 -18.12 -18.68 -2.37
C GLY A 214 -18.65 -17.24 -2.40
N GLN A 215 -17.95 -16.28 -1.75
CA GLN A 215 -18.29 -14.85 -1.75
C GLN A 215 -17.21 -14.07 -2.47
N SER A 216 -17.16 -14.15 -3.80
CA SER A 216 -16.20 -13.40 -4.62
C SER A 216 -16.49 -11.89 -4.60
N PRO A 217 -15.45 -11.04 -4.82
CA PRO A 217 -15.65 -9.61 -4.93
C PRO A 217 -16.64 -9.24 -6.04
N GLU A 218 -17.40 -8.17 -5.83
CA GLU A 218 -18.36 -7.67 -6.81
C GLU A 218 -17.69 -6.96 -7.99
N MET A 219 -16.49 -6.39 -7.78
CA MET A 219 -15.78 -5.62 -8.80
C MET A 219 -14.51 -6.32 -9.27
N TYR A 220 -14.23 -6.17 -10.56
CA TYR A 220 -12.99 -6.63 -11.17
C TYR A 220 -12.64 -5.78 -12.40
N THR A 221 -11.38 -5.82 -12.82
CA THR A 221 -10.91 -5.23 -14.07
C THR A 221 -10.58 -6.32 -15.08
N TYR A 222 -10.83 -6.03 -16.36
CA TYR A 222 -10.38 -6.85 -17.48
C TYR A 222 -9.15 -6.23 -18.12
N ASP A 223 -8.06 -6.98 -18.21
CA ASP A 223 -6.87 -6.54 -18.94
C ASP A 223 -7.12 -6.47 -20.46
N SER A 224 -8.15 -7.18 -20.97
CA SER A 224 -8.50 -7.19 -22.38
C SER A 224 -9.28 -5.94 -22.87
N CYS A 225 -9.73 -5.08 -21.96
CA CYS A 225 -10.39 -3.83 -22.36
C CYS A 225 -9.44 -2.87 -23.07
N GLU A 226 -8.13 -2.94 -22.81
CA GLU A 226 -7.13 -2.12 -23.49
C GLU A 226 -7.08 -2.38 -25.00
N GLN A 227 -7.38 -3.59 -25.45
CA GLN A 227 -7.37 -3.97 -26.87
C GLN A 227 -8.57 -3.41 -27.68
N HIS A 228 -9.58 -2.89 -27.00
CA HIS A 228 -10.83 -2.40 -27.61
C HIS A 228 -11.04 -0.90 -27.45
N LEU A 229 -10.15 -0.24 -26.73
CA LEU A 229 -10.21 1.21 -26.59
C LEU A 229 -9.42 1.87 -27.74
N PRO A 230 -9.98 2.91 -28.38
CA PRO A 230 -9.24 3.66 -29.38
C PRO A 230 -8.02 4.31 -28.72
N ASP A 231 -6.89 4.37 -29.46
CA ASP A 231 -5.67 5.04 -29.02
C ASP A 231 -5.99 6.50 -28.62
N ARG A 232 -5.71 6.81 -27.36
CA ARG A 232 -5.87 8.17 -26.84
C ARG A 232 -4.56 8.92 -26.99
N THR A 233 -4.59 10.03 -27.69
CA THR A 233 -3.49 10.98 -27.66
C THR A 233 -3.50 11.74 -26.32
N SER A 234 -2.32 12.14 -25.82
CA SER A 234 -2.18 12.93 -24.59
C SER A 234 -2.93 14.29 -24.64
N SER A 235 -3.38 14.71 -25.81
CA SER A 235 -4.20 15.92 -26.05
C SER A 235 -5.67 15.62 -26.30
N GLY A 236 -6.13 14.38 -26.11
CA GLY A 236 -7.54 13.99 -26.29
C GLY A 236 -8.42 14.69 -25.24
N ASN A 237 -9.35 15.51 -25.70
CA ASN A 237 -10.32 16.18 -24.85
C ASN A 237 -11.60 15.36 -24.67
N LEU A 238 -12.44 15.74 -23.72
CA LEU A 238 -13.70 15.05 -23.37
C LEU A 238 -14.68 14.92 -24.53
N SER A 239 -14.59 15.79 -25.58
CA SER A 239 -15.46 15.72 -26.74
C SER A 239 -15.24 14.48 -27.62
N LEU A 240 -14.06 13.81 -27.51
CA LEU A 240 -13.77 12.57 -28.22
C LEU A 240 -14.39 11.34 -27.57
N ILE A 241 -14.80 11.43 -26.31
CA ILE A 241 -15.46 10.32 -25.60
C ILE A 241 -16.86 10.06 -26.18
N HIS A 242 -17.54 11.12 -26.63
CA HIS A 242 -18.87 11.01 -27.25
C HIS A 242 -18.84 10.42 -28.65
N ILE A 243 -17.70 10.44 -29.36
CA ILE A 243 -17.57 9.89 -30.72
C ILE A 243 -17.39 8.36 -30.70
N SER A 244 -16.94 7.79 -29.59
CA SER A 244 -16.72 6.35 -29.45
C SER A 244 -17.91 5.57 -28.89
N GLU A 245 -18.96 6.24 -28.45
CA GLU A 245 -20.23 5.58 -28.15
C GLU A 245 -20.99 5.33 -29.45
N PRO A 246 -21.28 4.06 -29.80
CA PRO A 246 -22.21 3.81 -30.90
C PRO A 246 -23.53 4.41 -30.50
N THR A 247 -23.98 5.41 -31.26
CA THR A 247 -25.25 6.08 -31.06
C THR A 247 -26.39 5.06 -31.20
N ARG A 248 -26.89 4.54 -30.08
CA ARG A 248 -28.19 3.82 -30.03
C ARG A 248 -29.39 4.69 -30.41
N GLN A 249 -29.15 5.92 -30.86
CA GLN A 249 -30.21 6.84 -31.26
C GLN A 249 -30.64 6.73 -32.74
N ALA A 250 -30.00 5.86 -33.50
CA ALA A 250 -30.39 5.68 -34.93
C ALA A 250 -31.47 4.63 -35.16
N GLU A 251 -32.03 4.00 -34.13
CA GLU A 251 -33.07 2.97 -34.25
C GLU A 251 -34.46 3.41 -33.76
N ILE A 252 -34.69 4.69 -33.56
CA ILE A 252 -36.05 5.21 -33.31
C ILE A 252 -36.43 6.23 -34.41
N SER A 253 -36.75 5.67 -35.56
CA SER A 253 -37.62 6.33 -36.57
C SER A 253 -38.22 5.29 -37.49
#